data_85e28e56c1e39c8156f9e7fc555f85c1
#
_entry.id   85e28e56c1e39c8156f9e7fc555f85c1
#
_cell.length_a   1.000
_cell.length_b   1.000
_cell.length_c   1.000
_cell.angle_alpha   90.00
_cell.angle_beta   90.00
_cell.angle_gamma   90.00
#
_symmetry.space_group_name_H-M   'P 1'
#
loop_
_entity.id
_entity.type
_entity.pdbx_description
1 polymer ?
#
loop_
_entity_poly.entity_id
_entity_poly.type
_entity_poly.pdbx_seq_one_letter_code
_entity_poly.pdbx_strand_id
1 'polypeptide(L)'
;MSESSPLEVHVIASGSKGNCTVIKKGNSVILHDVGISCRRIVNGLKELHIDMAQVEGIFISHEHSDHIAGLQQLLKRFDIPVYTKQGTWREIQDKLIVPKNRLIELTK
;
A
#
# COMPACT_ATOMS: atom_id res chain seq x y z
N MET A 1 -19.40 -11.47 -16.70
CA MET A 1 -18.67 -12.16 -15.63
C MET A 1 -17.45 -11.37 -15.23
N SER A 2 -17.28 -11.23 -13.97
CA SER A 2 -16.17 -10.44 -13.45
C SER A 2 -14.81 -11.10 -13.68
N GLU A 3 -14.78 -12.42 -13.88
CA GLU A 3 -13.51 -13.09 -14.08
C GLU A 3 -12.80 -12.63 -15.35
N SER A 4 -13.50 -11.97 -16.24
CA SER A 4 -12.86 -11.48 -17.45
C SER A 4 -12.21 -10.12 -17.27
N SER A 5 -12.31 -9.52 -16.08
CA SER A 5 -11.67 -8.24 -15.83
C SER A 5 -10.15 -8.37 -15.94
N PRO A 6 -9.50 -7.50 -16.71
CA PRO A 6 -8.05 -7.59 -16.83
C PRO A 6 -7.35 -7.14 -15.55
N LEU A 7 -6.19 -7.71 -15.31
CA LEU A 7 -5.30 -7.25 -14.25
C LEU A 7 -4.58 -6.00 -14.74
N GLU A 8 -4.66 -4.92 -13.97
CA GLU A 8 -3.98 -3.67 -14.30
C GLU A 8 -2.91 -3.39 -13.28
N VAL A 9 -1.76 -2.92 -13.75
CA VAL A 9 -0.65 -2.54 -12.88
C VAL A 9 -0.24 -1.13 -13.27
N HIS A 10 -0.27 -0.22 -12.30
CA HIS A 10 0.08 1.18 -12.52
C HIS A 10 1.16 1.58 -11.54
N VAL A 11 2.32 1.98 -12.04
CA VAL A 11 3.42 2.43 -11.18
C VAL A 11 3.26 3.92 -10.95
N ILE A 12 2.93 4.30 -9.71
CA ILE A 12 2.82 5.72 -9.34
C ILE A 12 4.21 6.30 -9.15
N ALA A 13 5.10 5.53 -8.52
CA ALA A 13 6.48 5.98 -8.29
C ALA A 13 7.39 4.77 -8.17
N SER A 14 8.62 4.91 -8.63
CA SER A 14 9.63 3.86 -8.50
C SER A 14 11.00 4.50 -8.34
N GLY A 15 11.87 3.81 -7.62
CA GLY A 15 13.24 4.26 -7.43
C GLY A 15 13.59 4.50 -5.99
N SER A 16 14.78 5.07 -5.77
CA SER A 16 15.30 5.26 -4.42
C SER A 16 14.57 6.36 -3.64
N LYS A 17 13.77 7.19 -4.30
CA LYS A 17 13.04 8.26 -3.64
C LYS A 17 11.64 7.85 -3.24
N GLY A 18 11.21 6.67 -3.62
CA GLY A 18 9.92 6.16 -3.20
C GLY A 18 9.33 5.21 -4.21
N ASN A 19 8.63 4.20 -3.69
CA ASN A 19 8.02 3.16 -4.52
C ASN A 19 6.55 3.03 -4.15
N CYS A 20 5.70 2.98 -5.16
CA CYS A 20 4.28 2.75 -4.96
C CYS A 20 3.68 2.24 -6.26
N THR A 21 3.11 1.05 -6.21
CA THR A 21 2.49 0.42 -7.38
C THR A 21 1.05 0.07 -7.04
N VAL A 22 0.14 0.34 -7.98
CA VAL A 22 -1.27 0.02 -7.84
C VAL A 22 -1.55 -1.23 -8.66
N ILE A 23 -2.17 -2.22 -8.02
CA ILE A 23 -2.61 -3.44 -8.69
C ILE A 23 -4.12 -3.48 -8.60
N LYS A 24 -4.78 -3.53 -9.75
CA LYS A 24 -6.22 -3.44 -9.83
C LYS A 24 -6.80 -4.56 -10.69
N LYS A 25 -7.86 -5.17 -10.18
CA LYS A 25 -8.64 -6.13 -10.96
C LYS A 25 -10.11 -5.90 -10.64
N GLY A 26 -10.89 -5.48 -11.66
CA GLY A 26 -12.27 -5.08 -11.42
C GLY A 26 -12.30 -3.89 -10.47
N ASN A 27 -13.03 -4.03 -9.37
CA ASN A 27 -13.11 -2.99 -8.34
C ASN A 27 -12.16 -3.25 -7.16
N SER A 28 -11.36 -4.30 -7.23
CA SER A 28 -10.43 -4.64 -6.15
C SER A 28 -9.07 -4.00 -6.42
N VAL A 29 -8.56 -3.26 -5.45
CA VAL A 29 -7.31 -2.52 -5.58
C VAL A 29 -6.40 -2.86 -4.41
N ILE A 30 -5.13 -3.10 -4.71
CA ILE A 30 -4.09 -3.33 -3.72
C ILE A 30 -2.94 -2.38 -4.02
N LEU A 31 -2.34 -1.83 -2.96
CA LEU A 31 -1.13 -1.03 -3.09
C LEU A 31 0.07 -1.90 -2.74
N HIS A 32 1.07 -1.88 -3.60
CA HIS A 32 2.34 -2.57 -3.35
C HIS A 32 3.37 -1.51 -3.02
N ASP A 33 3.76 -1.45 -1.76
CA ASP A 33 4.61 -0.43 -1.17
C ASP A 33 3.95 0.96 -1.22
N VAL A 34 4.25 1.77 -0.22
CA VAL A 34 3.68 3.11 -0.08
C VAL A 34 4.79 4.06 0.33
N GLY A 35 5.84 4.08 -0.48
CA GLY A 35 7.07 4.81 -0.19
C GLY A 35 7.06 6.28 -0.57
N ILE A 36 5.88 6.83 -0.90
CA ILE A 36 5.71 8.24 -1.18
C ILE A 36 4.69 8.81 -0.20
N SER A 37 4.51 10.12 -0.18
CA SER A 37 3.60 10.73 0.77
C SER A 37 2.16 10.26 0.54
N CYS A 38 1.40 10.23 1.61
CA CYS A 38 -0.02 9.88 1.55
C CYS A 38 -0.75 10.74 0.52
N ARG A 39 -0.43 12.04 0.48
CA ARG A 39 -1.04 12.97 -0.47
C ARG A 39 -0.78 12.54 -1.91
N ARG A 40 0.45 12.16 -2.21
CA ARG A 40 0.81 11.71 -3.57
C ARG A 40 0.10 10.41 -3.93
N ILE A 41 -0.06 9.52 -2.95
CA ILE A 41 -0.77 8.26 -3.18
C ILE A 41 -2.23 8.53 -3.52
N VAL A 42 -2.90 9.35 -2.70
CA VAL A 42 -4.30 9.67 -2.93
C VAL A 42 -4.50 10.35 -4.29
N ASN A 43 -3.62 11.32 -4.61
CA ASN A 43 -3.72 12.03 -5.88
C ASN A 43 -3.46 11.10 -7.06
N GLY A 44 -2.49 10.20 -6.93
CA GLY A 44 -2.19 9.23 -7.98
C GLY A 44 -3.37 8.32 -8.27
N LEU A 45 -4.06 7.88 -7.21
CA LEU A 45 -5.24 7.05 -7.38
C LEU A 45 -6.38 7.83 -8.04
N LYS A 46 -6.55 9.10 -7.68
CA LYS A 46 -7.57 9.93 -8.32
C LYS A 46 -7.33 10.07 -9.82
N GLU A 47 -6.08 10.21 -10.22
CA GLU A 47 -5.75 10.31 -11.64
C GLU A 47 -6.10 9.02 -12.39
N LEU A 48 -6.12 7.90 -11.68
CA LEU A 48 -6.51 6.62 -12.24
C LEU A 48 -8.00 6.35 -12.07
N HIS A 49 -8.75 7.32 -11.55
CA HIS A 49 -10.18 7.18 -11.26
C HIS A 49 -10.46 6.09 -10.24
N ILE A 50 -9.56 5.95 -9.26
CA ILE A 50 -9.69 4.97 -8.19
C ILE A 50 -9.96 5.69 -6.88
N ASP A 51 -11.02 5.26 -6.19
CA ASP A 51 -11.36 5.77 -4.87
C ASP A 51 -10.57 4.99 -3.81
N MET A 52 -10.09 5.68 -2.78
CA MET A 52 -9.39 5.00 -1.67
C MET A 52 -10.25 3.92 -1.03
N ALA A 53 -11.57 4.06 -1.08
CA ALA A 53 -12.47 3.03 -0.55
C ALA A 53 -12.35 1.70 -1.28
N GLN A 54 -11.79 1.69 -2.49
CA GLN A 54 -11.58 0.46 -3.24
C GLN A 54 -10.30 -0.27 -2.83
N VAL A 55 -9.41 0.38 -2.08
CA VAL A 55 -8.14 -0.21 -1.68
C VAL A 55 -8.38 -1.21 -0.55
N GLU A 56 -8.11 -2.47 -0.82
CA GLU A 56 -8.39 -3.56 0.12
C GLU A 56 -7.19 -3.97 0.94
N GLY A 57 -6.01 -3.56 0.57
CA GLY A 57 -4.82 -3.92 1.31
C GLY A 57 -3.58 -3.22 0.82
N ILE A 58 -2.57 -3.22 1.67
CA ILE A 58 -1.25 -2.68 1.36
C ILE A 58 -0.24 -3.79 1.58
N PHE A 59 0.54 -4.10 0.55
CA PHE A 59 1.63 -5.08 0.65
C PHE A 59 2.94 -4.33 0.78
N ILE A 60 3.69 -4.62 1.81
CA ILE A 60 4.99 -3.99 2.04
C ILE A 60 6.09 -5.04 1.81
N SER A 61 7.00 -4.74 0.88
CA SER A 61 8.09 -5.65 0.57
C SER A 61 9.30 -5.45 1.48
N HIS A 62 9.57 -4.21 1.87
CA HIS A 62 10.73 -3.87 2.68
C HIS A 62 10.39 -2.78 3.66
N GLU A 63 11.13 -2.74 4.78
CA GLU A 63 10.94 -1.72 5.81
C GLU A 63 11.69 -0.42 5.52
N HIS A 64 12.35 -0.31 4.38
CA HIS A 64 13.09 0.90 4.03
C HIS A 64 12.14 2.07 3.74
N SER A 65 12.60 3.28 3.99
CA SER A 65 11.75 4.46 3.87
C SER A 65 11.16 4.65 2.49
N ASP A 66 11.87 4.23 1.44
CA ASP A 66 11.37 4.35 0.07
C ASP A 66 10.25 3.34 -0.23
N HIS A 67 9.85 2.53 0.76
CA HIS A 67 8.72 1.60 0.64
C HIS A 67 7.62 1.90 1.66
N ILE A 68 7.88 2.70 2.69
CA ILE A 68 6.91 2.90 3.78
C ILE A 68 6.67 4.36 4.14
N ALA A 69 7.20 5.32 3.38
CA ALA A 69 7.13 6.73 3.77
C ALA A 69 5.71 7.24 4.01
N GLY A 70 4.73 6.75 3.26
CA GLY A 70 3.34 7.20 3.40
C GLY A 70 2.48 6.34 4.31
N LEU A 71 3.05 5.25 4.85
CA LEU A 71 2.25 4.25 5.55
C LEU A 71 1.56 4.80 6.80
N GLN A 72 2.31 5.54 7.62
CA GLN A 72 1.76 6.04 8.87
C GLN A 72 0.54 6.93 8.66
N GLN A 73 0.62 7.86 7.70
CA GLN A 73 -0.49 8.75 7.42
C GLN A 73 -1.67 8.01 6.80
N LEU A 74 -1.39 7.05 5.92
CA LEU A 74 -2.46 6.25 5.33
C LEU A 74 -3.24 5.49 6.40
N LEU A 75 -2.53 4.89 7.35
CA LEU A 75 -3.20 4.10 8.39
C LEU A 75 -3.94 4.97 9.40
N LYS A 76 -3.56 6.25 9.55
CA LYS A 76 -4.32 7.18 10.36
C LYS A 76 -5.64 7.58 9.70
N ARG A 77 -5.63 7.69 8.38
CA ARG A 77 -6.77 8.22 7.63
C ARG A 77 -7.72 7.14 7.12
N PHE A 78 -7.20 5.95 6.88
CA PHE A 78 -7.97 4.89 6.24
C PHE A 78 -7.78 3.57 6.98
N ASP A 79 -8.84 2.80 7.06
CA ASP A 79 -8.82 1.51 7.74
C ASP A 79 -8.47 0.41 6.74
N ILE A 80 -7.17 0.27 6.45
CA ILE A 80 -6.68 -0.65 5.45
C ILE A 80 -5.71 -1.64 6.09
N PRO A 81 -5.88 -2.94 5.87
CA PRO A 81 -4.93 -3.92 6.42
C PRO A 81 -3.59 -3.89 5.69
N VAL A 82 -2.54 -4.24 6.41
CA VAL A 82 -1.19 -4.27 5.88
C VAL A 82 -0.72 -5.73 5.85
N TYR A 83 -0.26 -6.15 4.69
CA TYR A 83 0.22 -7.51 4.47
C TYR A 83 1.74 -7.46 4.36
N THR A 84 2.44 -8.08 5.29
CA THR A 84 3.88 -8.14 5.26
C THR A 84 4.36 -9.24 6.19
N LYS A 85 5.66 -9.56 6.14
CA LYS A 85 6.25 -10.54 7.05
C LYS A 85 6.39 -9.92 8.44
N GLN A 86 6.29 -10.75 9.47
CA GLN A 86 6.33 -10.27 10.84
C GLN A 86 7.62 -9.53 11.16
N GLY A 87 8.76 -10.02 10.67
CA GLY A 87 10.03 -9.34 10.89
C GLY A 87 10.05 -7.94 10.28
N THR A 88 9.50 -7.81 9.07
CA THR A 88 9.38 -6.50 8.42
C THR A 88 8.46 -5.58 9.23
N TRP A 89 7.35 -6.12 9.74
CA TRP A 89 6.41 -5.34 10.54
C TRP A 89 7.07 -4.80 11.81
N ARG A 90 7.90 -5.61 12.46
CA ARG A 90 8.64 -5.14 13.64
C ARG A 90 9.53 -3.96 13.31
N GLU A 91 10.24 -4.03 12.19
CA GLU A 91 11.10 -2.93 11.77
C GLU A 91 10.28 -1.68 11.47
N ILE A 92 9.11 -1.86 10.87
CA ILE A 92 8.21 -0.73 10.60
C ILE A 92 7.77 -0.10 11.92
N GLN A 93 7.42 -0.91 12.91
CA GLN A 93 6.97 -0.40 14.20
C GLN A 93 8.08 0.35 14.94
N ASP A 94 9.34 0.02 14.68
CA ASP A 94 10.46 0.74 15.24
C ASP A 94 10.65 2.12 14.60
N LYS A 95 10.20 2.27 13.37
CA LYS A 95 10.40 3.51 12.60
C LYS A 95 9.18 4.41 12.58
N LEU A 96 7.99 3.83 12.66
CA LEU A 96 6.74 4.56 12.49
C LEU A 96 5.78 4.22 13.62
N ILE A 97 4.86 5.15 13.88
CA ILE A 97 3.77 4.90 14.82
C ILE A 97 2.60 4.34 14.00
N VAL A 98 2.40 3.03 14.07
CA VAL A 98 1.37 2.35 13.29
C VAL A 98 0.54 1.43 14.20
N PRO A 99 -0.76 1.26 13.90
CA PRO A 99 -1.59 0.36 14.71
C PRO A 99 -1.18 -1.10 14.54
N LYS A 100 -1.00 -1.78 15.65
CA LYS A 100 -0.57 -3.18 15.61
C LYS A 100 -1.62 -4.11 15.02
N ASN A 101 -2.89 -3.76 15.17
CA ASN A 101 -3.98 -4.61 14.72
C ASN A 101 -4.22 -4.56 13.21
N ARG A 102 -3.45 -3.76 12.49
CA ARG A 102 -3.60 -3.70 11.03
C ARG A 102 -2.80 -4.75 10.31
N LEU A 103 -1.85 -5.38 10.99
CA LEU A 103 -0.99 -6.37 10.35
C LEU A 103 -1.75 -7.65 10.02
N ILE A 104 -1.59 -8.10 8.78
CA ILE A 104 -1.93 -9.47 8.40
C ILE A 104 -0.61 -10.12 7.99
N GLU A 105 -0.14 -11.02 8.83
CA GLU A 105 1.17 -11.62 8.62
C GLU A 105 1.16 -12.56 7.43
N LEU A 106 2.18 -12.41 6.57
CA LEU A 106 2.36 -13.32 5.46
C LEU A 106 3.25 -14.45 5.90
N THR A 107 2.70 -15.64 5.96
CA THR A 107 3.45 -16.84 6.28
C THR A 107 3.85 -17.51 4.98
N LYS A 108 5.00 -18.16 5.01
CA LYS A 108 5.44 -18.63 3.74
C LYS A 108 6.11 -19.95 3.86
#